data_1afe27fa28c266386df12d30373503e6
#
_entry.id   1afe27fa28c266386df12d30373503e6
#
_cell.length_a   1.000
_cell.length_b   1.000
_cell.length_c   1.000
_cell.angle_alpha   90.00
_cell.angle_beta   90.00
_cell.angle_gamma   90.00
#
_symmetry.space_group_name_H-M   'P 1'
#
loop_
_entity.id
_entity.type
_entity.pdbx_description
1 polymer ?
#
loop_
_entity_poly.entity_id
_entity_poly.type
_entity_poly.pdbx_seq_one_letter_code
_entity_poly.pdbx_strand_id
1 'polypeptide(L)'
;MKNIFYFVLIIVFFTFSCSEKKEEASPWLSGFVKHDVNPVMTADSSFTFTCPVSGLEVQWQRADVFNPGAIVRGDSIYMLFRAEDNPDAILGGRTSRIGLAASADGVHFKKRSKPVLYPDSSRHVQWDYPGGCEDPRVVESPDGTYVMTYTSWNRDLARLSAATSRDLVHWEKAGPVFEEAHDGRFLDVWSKSGSIVVKKENGRLIATKINGKFWMYWGERFVNVAWSENLVDWTPLLDDKGELLNSMAPREGQFDSFLTEPGPPALLTEEGIILFYNGKNDEGDLASSEIPRGTYCGGQALFDKDDPAKFIQRMDTPFICPDLPHEVTGQYKDGTTFIEGLVWFKDQWFLYYGTADSMVGLTVK
;
A
#
# COMPACT_ATOMS: atom_id res chain seq x y z
N MET A 1 -76.17 2.21 58.23
CA MET A 1 -75.21 1.36 57.63
C MET A 1 -74.55 2.12 56.49
N LYS A 2 -73.27 2.53 56.69
CA LYS A 2 -72.52 3.32 55.73
C LYS A 2 -71.53 2.38 55.02
N ASN A 3 -71.73 2.20 53.69
CA ASN A 3 -70.85 1.43 52.86
C ASN A 3 -69.64 2.33 52.46
N ILE A 4 -68.44 1.94 52.84
CA ILE A 4 -67.19 2.57 52.40
C ILE A 4 -66.64 1.75 51.21
N PHE A 5 -66.62 2.40 50.03
CA PHE A 5 -65.93 1.84 48.85
C PHE A 5 -64.47 2.25 48.90
N TYR A 6 -63.58 1.26 48.96
CA TYR A 6 -62.15 1.47 48.77
C TYR A 6 -61.81 1.41 47.30
N PHE A 7 -61.28 2.51 46.75
CA PHE A 7 -60.68 2.57 45.42
C PHE A 7 -59.20 2.17 45.54
N VAL A 8 -58.83 1.01 44.93
CA VAL A 8 -57.42 0.58 44.82
C VAL A 8 -56.88 1.19 43.54
N LEU A 9 -55.96 2.15 43.70
CA LEU A 9 -55.21 2.77 42.58
C LEU A 9 -54.03 1.87 42.19
N ILE A 10 -54.11 1.15 41.06
CA ILE A 10 -52.98 0.36 40.52
C ILE A 10 -52.09 1.32 39.72
N ILE A 11 -50.93 1.66 40.26
CA ILE A 11 -49.88 2.43 39.56
C ILE A 11 -49.03 1.40 38.76
N VAL A 12 -49.20 1.41 37.41
CA VAL A 12 -48.37 0.63 36.49
C VAL A 12 -47.11 1.44 36.20
N PHE A 13 -45.97 0.99 36.73
CA PHE A 13 -44.67 1.54 36.38
C PHE A 13 -44.26 0.98 35.00
N PHE A 14 -44.27 1.80 33.96
CA PHE A 14 -43.64 1.52 32.70
C PHE A 14 -42.13 1.81 32.89
N THR A 15 -41.33 0.76 33.06
CA THR A 15 -39.89 0.88 32.94
C THR A 15 -39.51 0.96 31.43
N PHE A 16 -39.25 2.16 30.94
CA PHE A 16 -38.54 2.32 29.66
C PHE A 16 -37.11 1.82 29.85
N SER A 17 -36.83 0.62 29.38
CA SER A 17 -35.48 0.13 29.19
C SER A 17 -34.94 0.83 27.93
N CYS A 18 -34.18 1.91 28.13
CA CYS A 18 -33.34 2.48 27.09
C CYS A 18 -32.18 1.50 26.89
N SER A 19 -32.29 0.61 25.90
CA SER A 19 -31.10 -0.11 25.41
C SER A 19 -30.23 0.92 24.70
N GLU A 20 -29.19 1.38 25.35
CA GLU A 20 -28.08 2.04 24.65
C GLU A 20 -27.58 1.06 23.59
N LYS A 21 -27.90 1.35 22.30
CA LYS A 21 -27.14 0.76 21.21
C LYS A 21 -25.68 1.18 21.43
N LYS A 22 -24.82 0.24 21.86
CA LYS A 22 -23.39 0.42 21.72
C LYS A 22 -23.17 0.77 20.23
N GLU A 23 -22.73 1.97 19.93
CA GLU A 23 -22.15 2.28 18.63
C GLU A 23 -21.02 1.24 18.43
N GLU A 24 -21.19 0.37 17.46
CA GLU A 24 -20.11 -0.53 17.04
C GLU A 24 -18.96 0.36 16.62
N ALA A 25 -17.82 0.21 17.30
CA ALA A 25 -16.63 0.97 16.98
C ALA A 25 -16.29 0.73 15.49
N SER A 26 -16.11 1.80 14.73
CA SER A 26 -15.73 1.71 13.33
C SER A 26 -14.44 0.90 13.19
N PRO A 27 -14.36 -0.12 12.34
CA PRO A 27 -13.15 -0.91 12.15
C PRO A 27 -12.04 -0.10 11.45
N TRP A 28 -12.37 1.07 10.90
CA TRP A 28 -11.47 1.84 10.07
C TRP A 28 -10.43 2.63 10.87
N LEU A 29 -9.21 2.64 10.37
CA LEU A 29 -8.19 3.57 10.84
C LEU A 29 -8.45 4.96 10.20
N SER A 30 -9.32 5.76 10.83
CA SER A 30 -9.78 7.06 10.34
C SER A 30 -9.07 8.23 11.04
N GLY A 31 -9.25 9.45 10.54
CA GLY A 31 -8.74 10.69 11.14
C GLY A 31 -7.34 11.08 10.68
N PHE A 32 -6.89 10.58 9.54
CA PHE A 32 -5.67 11.08 8.90
C PHE A 32 -5.86 12.51 8.39
N VAL A 33 -4.87 13.36 8.64
CA VAL A 33 -4.82 14.75 8.21
C VAL A 33 -3.54 14.97 7.40
N LYS A 34 -3.64 15.62 6.23
CA LYS A 34 -2.49 15.98 5.41
C LYS A 34 -1.60 16.95 6.16
N HIS A 35 -0.28 16.70 6.12
CA HIS A 35 0.69 17.51 6.85
C HIS A 35 0.99 18.82 6.11
N ASP A 36 1.11 19.93 6.85
CA ASP A 36 1.30 21.30 6.27
C ASP A 36 2.61 21.45 5.48
N VAL A 37 3.61 20.60 5.73
CA VAL A 37 4.92 20.63 5.04
C VAL A 37 4.87 19.95 3.66
N ASN A 38 3.74 19.32 3.28
CA ASN A 38 3.65 18.63 1.99
C ASN A 38 4.03 19.50 0.78
N PRO A 39 4.77 18.94 -0.21
CA PRO A 39 5.31 17.58 -0.26
C PRO A 39 6.56 17.40 0.61
N VAL A 40 6.72 16.22 1.24
CA VAL A 40 7.87 15.90 2.12
C VAL A 40 9.10 15.43 1.36
N MET A 41 8.95 15.06 0.07
CA MET A 41 10.08 14.66 -0.78
C MET A 41 9.80 14.98 -2.24
N THR A 42 10.84 15.47 -2.94
CA THR A 42 10.82 15.83 -4.37
C THR A 42 12.07 15.30 -5.07
N ALA A 43 12.09 15.34 -6.40
CA ALA A 43 13.25 15.02 -7.23
C ALA A 43 14.50 15.86 -6.87
N ASP A 44 15.68 15.32 -7.17
CA ASP A 44 16.97 16.00 -6.97
C ASP A 44 17.98 15.56 -8.04
N SER A 45 18.31 16.46 -8.95
CA SER A 45 19.24 16.21 -10.05
C SER A 45 20.71 16.20 -9.65
N SER A 46 21.03 16.51 -8.40
CA SER A 46 22.43 16.54 -7.93
C SER A 46 23.01 15.14 -7.70
N PHE A 47 22.13 14.12 -7.53
CA PHE A 47 22.57 12.76 -7.25
C PHE A 47 22.81 11.94 -8.51
N THR A 48 24.02 11.41 -8.65
CA THR A 48 24.43 10.55 -9.76
C THR A 48 24.90 9.18 -9.28
N PHE A 49 24.81 8.19 -10.15
CA PHE A 49 25.43 6.90 -9.96
C PHE A 49 25.74 6.25 -11.32
N THR A 50 26.74 5.35 -11.35
CA THR A 50 27.04 4.58 -12.55
C THR A 50 26.09 3.39 -12.65
N CYS A 51 25.26 3.37 -13.70
CA CYS A 51 24.33 2.25 -13.94
C CYS A 51 25.11 1.00 -14.32
N PRO A 52 25.02 -0.12 -13.59
CA PRO A 52 25.83 -1.31 -13.84
C PRO A 52 25.47 -2.03 -15.14
N VAL A 53 24.27 -1.83 -15.68
CA VAL A 53 23.84 -2.44 -16.94
C VAL A 53 24.38 -1.66 -18.15
N SER A 54 24.26 -0.33 -18.15
CA SER A 54 24.67 0.52 -19.28
C SER A 54 26.12 1.02 -19.17
N GLY A 55 26.72 1.01 -17.98
CA GLY A 55 28.03 1.62 -17.71
C GLY A 55 28.03 3.14 -17.68
N LEU A 56 26.86 3.78 -17.86
CA LEU A 56 26.74 5.24 -17.92
C LEU A 56 26.50 5.83 -16.52
N GLU A 57 27.04 7.06 -16.30
CA GLU A 57 26.64 7.88 -15.18
C GLU A 57 25.26 8.48 -15.43
N VAL A 58 24.32 8.30 -14.50
CA VAL A 58 22.93 8.75 -14.60
C VAL A 58 22.52 9.57 -13.38
N GLN A 59 21.76 10.65 -13.62
CA GLN A 59 21.07 11.43 -12.59
C GLN A 59 19.77 10.72 -12.22
N TRP A 60 19.87 9.69 -11.40
CA TRP A 60 18.86 8.63 -11.20
C TRP A 60 17.55 9.07 -10.55
N GLN A 61 17.47 10.25 -9.95
CA GLN A 61 16.25 10.85 -9.40
C GLN A 61 16.02 12.28 -9.95
N ARG A 62 16.40 12.51 -11.20
CA ARG A 62 16.30 13.82 -11.83
C ARG A 62 14.88 14.19 -12.20
N ALA A 63 14.09 13.22 -12.66
CA ALA A 63 12.75 13.46 -13.14
C ALA A 63 11.75 13.56 -11.99
N ASP A 64 11.49 12.46 -11.30
CA ASP A 64 10.44 12.34 -10.29
C ASP A 64 10.85 11.41 -9.15
N VAL A 65 10.22 11.59 -7.97
CA VAL A 65 10.40 10.78 -6.76
C VAL A 65 9.05 10.59 -6.09
N PHE A 66 8.52 9.37 -6.02
CA PHE A 66 7.17 9.08 -5.57
C PHE A 66 7.01 7.64 -5.05
N ASN A 67 5.80 7.20 -4.75
CA ASN A 67 5.42 5.85 -4.31
C ASN A 67 6.36 5.29 -3.24
N PRO A 68 6.23 5.77 -1.99
CA PRO A 68 7.16 5.48 -0.92
C PRO A 68 6.72 4.31 -0.04
N GLY A 69 7.53 3.25 0.08
CA GLY A 69 7.47 2.33 1.21
C GLY A 69 8.14 2.92 2.45
N ALA A 70 7.63 2.63 3.64
CA ALA A 70 8.17 3.16 4.89
C ALA A 70 8.32 2.09 5.96
N ILE A 71 9.36 2.21 6.80
CA ILE A 71 9.60 1.31 7.94
C ILE A 71 10.31 2.04 9.07
N VAL A 72 10.03 1.64 10.31
CA VAL A 72 10.72 2.16 11.50
C VAL A 72 11.93 1.27 11.83
N ARG A 73 13.11 1.88 12.04
CA ARG A 73 14.29 1.21 12.55
C ARG A 73 14.98 2.10 13.58
N GLY A 74 15.07 1.64 14.82
CA GLY A 74 15.53 2.47 15.94
C GLY A 74 14.63 3.69 16.12
N ASP A 75 15.22 4.86 16.26
CA ASP A 75 14.50 6.13 16.49
C ASP A 75 14.25 6.92 15.18
N SER A 76 14.18 6.22 14.05
CA SER A 76 14.00 6.86 12.75
C SER A 76 13.04 6.10 11.85
N ILE A 77 12.36 6.85 10.98
CA ILE A 77 11.65 6.32 9.81
C ILE A 77 12.62 6.25 8.66
N TYR A 78 12.67 5.10 8.00
CA TYR A 78 13.35 4.88 6.73
C TYR A 78 12.31 4.78 5.63
N MET A 79 12.52 5.53 4.55
CA MET A 79 11.66 5.56 3.38
C MET A 79 12.40 5.00 2.18
N LEU A 80 11.82 3.96 1.59
CA LEU A 80 12.19 3.44 0.27
C LEU A 80 11.28 4.10 -0.75
N PHE A 81 11.82 4.73 -1.79
CA PHE A 81 11.02 5.50 -2.73
C PHE A 81 11.40 5.20 -4.17
N ARG A 82 10.42 5.16 -5.07
CA ARG A 82 10.66 5.12 -6.51
C ARG A 82 11.27 6.43 -6.97
N ALA A 83 12.30 6.36 -7.81
CA ALA A 83 12.93 7.50 -8.42
C ALA A 83 13.22 7.24 -9.90
N GLU A 84 13.02 8.24 -10.74
CA GLU A 84 13.12 8.16 -12.18
C GLU A 84 14.12 9.17 -12.76
N ASP A 85 14.82 8.75 -13.82
CA ASP A 85 15.98 9.47 -14.33
C ASP A 85 15.70 10.40 -15.52
N ASN A 86 14.77 10.07 -16.40
CA ASN A 86 14.60 10.75 -17.67
C ASN A 86 13.28 11.54 -17.77
N PRO A 87 13.31 12.87 -17.51
CA PRO A 87 12.09 13.71 -17.59
C PRO A 87 11.52 13.82 -19.02
N ASP A 88 12.32 13.54 -20.05
CA ASP A 88 11.91 13.69 -21.45
C ASP A 88 11.18 12.44 -21.98
N ALA A 89 11.24 11.31 -21.26
CA ALA A 89 10.48 10.11 -21.59
C ALA A 89 9.04 10.17 -21.06
N ILE A 90 8.12 9.60 -21.83
CA ILE A 90 6.73 9.45 -21.39
C ILE A 90 6.61 8.41 -20.24
N LEU A 91 5.47 8.42 -19.56
CA LEU A 91 5.14 7.47 -18.50
C LEU A 91 5.41 6.02 -18.95
N GLY A 92 6.08 5.24 -18.09
CA GLY A 92 6.51 3.87 -18.38
C GLY A 92 7.75 3.73 -19.28
N GLY A 93 8.22 4.81 -19.90
CA GLY A 93 9.43 4.84 -20.74
C GLY A 93 10.72 5.18 -20.00
N ARG A 94 10.66 5.52 -18.72
CA ARG A 94 11.80 5.85 -17.85
C ARG A 94 12.43 4.59 -17.24
N THR A 95 13.57 4.77 -16.57
CA THR A 95 14.15 3.68 -15.76
C THR A 95 14.00 4.03 -14.29
N SER A 96 13.21 3.25 -13.58
CA SER A 96 12.93 3.39 -12.15
C SER A 96 13.99 2.71 -11.30
N ARG A 97 14.32 3.32 -10.16
CA ARG A 97 15.21 2.79 -9.14
C ARG A 97 14.67 3.10 -7.77
N ILE A 98 15.06 2.31 -6.78
CA ILE A 98 14.62 2.52 -5.41
C ILE A 98 15.71 3.24 -4.63
N GLY A 99 15.36 4.42 -4.13
CA GLY A 99 16.18 5.20 -3.22
C GLY A 99 15.88 4.89 -1.76
N LEU A 100 16.74 5.38 -0.87
CA LEU A 100 16.58 5.30 0.58
C LEU A 100 16.78 6.68 1.19
N ALA A 101 15.87 7.07 2.08
CA ALA A 101 15.99 8.26 2.92
C ALA A 101 15.68 7.92 4.38
N ALA A 102 16.19 8.71 5.31
CA ALA A 102 15.94 8.55 6.74
C ALA A 102 15.50 9.87 7.38
N SER A 103 14.60 9.78 8.35
CA SER A 103 14.09 10.91 9.12
C SER A 103 13.95 10.56 10.59
N ALA A 104 14.39 11.45 11.47
CA ALA A 104 14.19 11.32 12.92
C ALA A 104 12.84 11.87 13.39
N ASP A 105 12.13 12.63 12.56
CA ASP A 105 10.82 13.23 12.90
C ASP A 105 9.67 12.77 12.01
N GLY A 106 9.99 12.01 10.95
CA GLY A 106 8.99 11.52 9.98
C GLY A 106 8.59 12.54 8.91
N VAL A 107 9.17 13.73 8.92
CA VAL A 107 8.83 14.85 8.03
C VAL A 107 10.02 15.30 7.19
N HIS A 108 11.18 15.50 7.81
CA HIS A 108 12.39 15.96 7.15
C HIS A 108 13.31 14.77 6.83
N PHE A 109 13.38 14.40 5.57
CA PHE A 109 14.13 13.24 5.10
C PHE A 109 15.50 13.62 4.54
N LYS A 110 16.53 12.87 4.94
CA LYS A 110 17.86 12.92 4.34
C LYS A 110 18.02 11.74 3.37
N LYS A 111 18.06 12.03 2.08
CA LYS A 111 18.25 11.02 1.02
C LYS A 111 19.70 10.52 0.93
N ARG A 112 19.87 9.23 0.61
CA ARG A 112 21.16 8.68 0.17
C ARG A 112 21.47 9.14 -1.25
N SER A 113 22.77 9.32 -1.54
CA SER A 113 23.22 9.75 -2.86
C SER A 113 23.12 8.69 -3.96
N LYS A 114 23.07 7.40 -3.58
CA LYS A 114 22.98 6.26 -4.51
C LYS A 114 21.71 5.46 -4.25
N PRO A 115 21.08 4.90 -5.29
CA PRO A 115 19.95 4.00 -5.12
C PRO A 115 20.37 2.73 -4.35
N VAL A 116 19.40 2.07 -3.72
CA VAL A 116 19.62 0.83 -2.96
C VAL A 116 19.13 -0.42 -3.68
N LEU A 117 18.19 -0.27 -4.64
CA LEU A 117 17.76 -1.33 -5.54
C LEU A 117 17.58 -0.77 -6.95
N TYR A 118 18.10 -1.45 -7.95
CA TYR A 118 18.15 -1.01 -9.34
C TYR A 118 18.41 -2.18 -10.27
N PRO A 119 18.15 -2.07 -11.59
CA PRO A 119 18.60 -3.06 -12.56
C PRO A 119 20.12 -3.26 -12.50
N ASP A 120 20.55 -4.51 -12.41
CA ASP A 120 21.97 -4.90 -12.36
C ASP A 120 22.25 -6.02 -13.38
N SER A 121 23.50 -6.49 -13.44
CA SER A 121 23.91 -7.55 -14.37
C SER A 121 23.60 -8.98 -13.89
N SER A 122 22.81 -9.14 -12.83
CA SER A 122 22.36 -10.45 -12.33
C SER A 122 21.31 -11.10 -13.25
N ARG A 123 20.86 -12.32 -12.91
CA ARG A 123 19.79 -13.01 -13.64
C ARG A 123 18.48 -12.19 -13.69
N HIS A 124 18.31 -11.23 -12.79
CA HIS A 124 17.09 -10.44 -12.64
C HIS A 124 16.95 -9.34 -13.70
N VAL A 125 18.03 -9.01 -14.44
CA VAL A 125 18.04 -7.99 -15.51
C VAL A 125 16.94 -8.21 -16.56
N GLN A 126 16.60 -9.46 -16.84
CA GLN A 126 15.55 -9.81 -17.81
C GLN A 126 14.14 -9.36 -17.38
N TRP A 127 13.93 -9.15 -16.09
CA TRP A 127 12.63 -8.76 -15.55
C TRP A 127 12.55 -7.27 -15.18
N ASP A 128 13.70 -6.63 -14.86
CA ASP A 128 13.73 -5.27 -14.36
C ASP A 128 14.43 -4.25 -15.30
N TYR A 129 14.96 -4.69 -16.46
CA TYR A 129 15.56 -3.77 -17.43
C TYR A 129 14.82 -3.81 -18.77
N PRO A 130 14.57 -2.64 -19.44
CA PRO A 130 15.07 -1.31 -19.08
C PRO A 130 14.10 -0.45 -18.23
N GLY A 131 12.95 -0.94 -17.78
CA GLY A 131 11.95 -0.17 -17.04
C GLY A 131 12.35 0.11 -15.59
N GLY A 132 12.90 -0.87 -14.90
CA GLY A 132 13.46 -0.66 -13.57
C GLY A 132 12.76 -1.41 -12.44
N CYS A 133 13.06 -0.97 -11.22
CA CYS A 133 12.44 -1.42 -9.98
C CYS A 133 11.50 -0.32 -9.47
N GLU A 134 10.22 -0.66 -9.24
CA GLU A 134 9.15 0.32 -8.97
C GLU A 134 8.41 -0.01 -7.68
N ASP A 135 7.79 1.00 -7.08
CA ASP A 135 6.74 0.93 -6.08
C ASP A 135 7.07 -0.02 -4.90
N PRO A 136 8.07 0.31 -4.06
CA PRO A 136 8.56 -0.56 -3.00
C PRO A 136 7.60 -0.58 -1.81
N ARG A 137 7.22 -1.77 -1.33
CA ARG A 137 6.55 -1.98 -0.05
C ARG A 137 7.45 -2.81 0.84
N VAL A 138 7.62 -2.43 2.10
CA VAL A 138 8.60 -3.05 2.99
C VAL A 138 7.96 -3.47 4.31
N VAL A 139 8.34 -4.67 4.77
CA VAL A 139 7.97 -5.18 6.09
C VAL A 139 9.22 -5.70 6.81
N GLU A 140 9.17 -5.75 8.13
CA GLU A 140 10.13 -6.48 8.95
C GLU A 140 9.59 -7.89 9.23
N SER A 141 10.39 -8.91 8.99
CA SER A 141 10.04 -10.28 9.35
C SER A 141 10.28 -10.54 10.84
N PRO A 142 9.71 -11.62 11.43
CA PRO A 142 9.92 -11.94 12.85
C PRO A 142 11.39 -12.18 13.24
N ASP A 143 12.27 -12.52 12.30
CA ASP A 143 13.71 -12.71 12.54
C ASP A 143 14.55 -11.43 12.36
N GLY A 144 13.88 -10.28 12.10
CA GLY A 144 14.51 -8.99 11.88
C GLY A 144 15.08 -8.77 10.48
N THR A 145 14.78 -9.65 9.51
CA THR A 145 15.06 -9.40 8.11
C THR A 145 14.03 -8.44 7.54
N TYR A 146 14.45 -7.46 6.77
CA TYR A 146 13.55 -6.63 5.97
C TYR A 146 13.24 -7.33 4.65
N VAL A 147 11.96 -7.39 4.30
CA VAL A 147 11.49 -7.92 3.04
C VAL A 147 10.79 -6.80 2.29
N MET A 148 11.23 -6.55 1.08
CA MET A 148 10.62 -5.58 0.17
C MET A 148 9.95 -6.34 -0.97
N THR A 149 8.68 -6.06 -1.21
CA THR A 149 8.01 -6.36 -2.47
C THR A 149 8.12 -5.13 -3.37
N TYR A 150 8.37 -5.33 -4.66
CA TYR A 150 8.50 -4.26 -5.64
C TYR A 150 8.05 -4.76 -7.01
N THR A 151 7.78 -3.85 -7.93
CA THR A 151 7.48 -4.21 -9.32
C THR A 151 8.77 -4.23 -10.13
N SER A 152 9.12 -5.39 -10.71
CA SER A 152 10.12 -5.48 -11.77
C SER A 152 9.46 -5.15 -13.10
N TRP A 153 9.94 -4.10 -13.79
CA TRP A 153 9.40 -3.61 -15.04
C TRP A 153 10.42 -3.67 -16.18
N ASN A 154 10.19 -4.50 -17.18
CA ASN A 154 11.05 -4.61 -18.36
C ASN A 154 10.49 -3.92 -19.61
N ARG A 155 9.48 -3.06 -19.44
CA ARG A 155 8.70 -2.38 -20.48
C ARG A 155 7.80 -3.29 -21.34
N ASP A 156 7.64 -4.52 -20.93
CA ASP A 156 6.76 -5.51 -21.57
C ASP A 156 5.74 -6.06 -20.55
N LEU A 157 6.24 -6.53 -19.40
CA LEU A 157 5.41 -7.12 -18.35
C LEU A 157 5.88 -6.70 -16.95
N ALA A 158 4.93 -6.21 -16.14
CA ALA A 158 5.14 -5.94 -14.73
C ALA A 158 5.05 -7.24 -13.92
N ARG A 159 6.09 -7.52 -13.11
CA ARG A 159 6.12 -8.68 -12.22
C ARG A 159 6.37 -8.25 -10.79
N LEU A 160 5.49 -8.68 -9.89
CA LEU A 160 5.72 -8.53 -8.46
C LEU A 160 6.93 -9.36 -8.06
N SER A 161 7.94 -8.72 -7.51
CA SER A 161 9.24 -9.29 -7.14
C SER A 161 9.55 -9.04 -5.67
N ALA A 162 10.46 -9.82 -5.10
CA ALA A 162 10.91 -9.65 -3.73
C ALA A 162 12.43 -9.41 -3.65
N ALA A 163 12.83 -8.68 -2.60
CA ALA A 163 14.22 -8.55 -2.19
C ALA A 163 14.31 -8.54 -0.65
N THR A 164 15.44 -8.99 -0.12
CA THR A 164 15.68 -9.05 1.33
C THR A 164 16.90 -8.23 1.74
N SER A 165 16.89 -7.71 2.98
CA SER A 165 17.98 -6.92 3.54
C SER A 165 18.07 -7.07 5.06
N ARG A 166 19.26 -6.90 5.62
CA ARG A 166 19.49 -6.80 7.07
C ARG A 166 19.70 -5.35 7.54
N ASP A 167 19.90 -4.43 6.62
CA ASP A 167 20.31 -3.05 6.94
C ASP A 167 19.57 -1.95 6.18
N LEU A 168 18.63 -2.32 5.26
CA LEU A 168 17.89 -1.45 4.35
C LEU A 168 18.74 -0.81 3.24
N VAL A 169 20.04 -1.08 3.20
CA VAL A 169 21.00 -0.53 2.24
C VAL A 169 21.43 -1.55 1.20
N HIS A 170 21.75 -2.75 1.66
CA HIS A 170 22.19 -3.85 0.82
C HIS A 170 21.05 -4.84 0.66
N TRP A 171 20.54 -4.93 -0.57
CA TRP A 171 19.40 -5.77 -0.90
C TRP A 171 19.83 -6.94 -1.80
N GLU A 172 19.35 -8.10 -1.45
CA GLU A 172 19.47 -9.31 -2.23
C GLU A 172 18.17 -9.58 -2.96
N LYS A 173 18.17 -9.50 -4.30
CA LYS A 173 17.00 -9.77 -5.14
C LYS A 173 16.69 -11.26 -5.12
N ALA A 174 15.46 -11.61 -4.82
CA ALA A 174 14.94 -12.97 -4.97
C ALA A 174 14.36 -13.21 -6.38
N GLY A 175 13.76 -12.19 -6.97
CA GLY A 175 13.10 -12.25 -8.26
C GLY A 175 11.58 -12.25 -8.16
N PRO A 176 10.85 -12.62 -9.22
CA PRO A 176 9.40 -12.68 -9.23
C PRO A 176 8.85 -13.64 -8.17
N VAL A 177 7.93 -13.15 -7.35
CA VAL A 177 7.43 -13.89 -6.17
C VAL A 177 6.61 -15.14 -6.53
N PHE A 178 6.14 -15.26 -7.77
CA PHE A 178 5.36 -16.40 -8.28
C PHE A 178 6.17 -17.32 -9.22
N GLU A 179 7.51 -17.18 -9.25
CA GLU A 179 8.38 -17.94 -10.17
C GLU A 179 8.16 -19.46 -10.05
N GLU A 180 8.02 -19.98 -8.83
CA GLU A 180 7.84 -21.42 -8.58
C GLU A 180 6.36 -21.82 -8.37
N ALA A 181 5.46 -20.86 -8.25
CA ALA A 181 4.07 -21.12 -7.89
C ALA A 181 3.32 -21.89 -8.98
N HIS A 182 2.65 -22.99 -8.61
CA HIS A 182 1.87 -23.82 -9.52
C HIS A 182 2.68 -24.21 -10.79
N ASP A 183 3.90 -24.71 -10.59
CA ASP A 183 4.84 -25.10 -11.65
C ASP A 183 5.21 -23.94 -12.61
N GLY A 184 5.33 -22.72 -12.10
CA GLY A 184 5.69 -21.51 -12.84
C GLY A 184 4.56 -20.88 -13.66
N ARG A 185 3.33 -21.36 -13.50
CA ARG A 185 2.15 -20.89 -14.28
C ARG A 185 1.94 -19.37 -14.17
N PHE A 186 2.31 -18.76 -13.06
CA PHE A 186 2.03 -17.35 -12.75
C PHE A 186 3.26 -16.43 -12.88
N LEU A 187 4.38 -16.93 -13.39
CA LEU A 187 5.58 -16.13 -13.64
C LEU A 187 5.30 -14.96 -14.61
N ASP A 188 4.57 -15.25 -15.69
CA ASP A 188 4.29 -14.29 -16.77
C ASP A 188 2.87 -13.68 -16.67
N VAL A 189 2.37 -13.54 -15.46
CA VAL A 189 1.13 -12.81 -15.17
C VAL A 189 1.46 -11.39 -14.73
N TRP A 190 0.71 -10.41 -15.26
CA TRP A 190 0.78 -9.02 -14.79
C TRP A 190 0.49 -8.98 -13.28
N SER A 191 1.49 -8.62 -12.50
CA SER A 191 1.40 -8.62 -11.04
C SER A 191 2.13 -7.43 -10.44
N LYS A 192 1.51 -6.77 -9.46
CA LYS A 192 2.00 -5.56 -8.79
C LYS A 192 1.52 -5.53 -7.34
N SER A 193 2.02 -4.56 -6.58
CA SER A 193 1.42 -4.04 -5.35
C SER A 193 1.19 -5.07 -4.27
N GLY A 194 2.28 -5.67 -3.80
CA GLY A 194 2.27 -6.70 -2.76
C GLY A 194 2.14 -6.12 -1.34
N SER A 195 0.95 -6.13 -0.75
CA SER A 195 0.65 -5.68 0.61
C SER A 195 0.67 -6.86 1.58
N ILE A 196 1.80 -7.07 2.25
CA ILE A 196 1.99 -8.18 3.21
C ILE A 196 1.25 -7.87 4.52
N VAL A 197 0.60 -8.89 5.11
CA VAL A 197 -0.10 -8.76 6.40
C VAL A 197 0.90 -8.62 7.54
N VAL A 198 0.73 -7.56 8.31
CA VAL A 198 1.57 -7.20 9.47
C VAL A 198 0.73 -7.02 10.72
N LYS A 199 1.35 -7.17 11.88
CA LYS A 199 0.78 -6.82 13.18
C LYS A 199 1.63 -5.76 13.86
N LYS A 200 1.00 -4.84 14.59
CA LYS A 200 1.72 -3.86 15.41
C LYS A 200 2.21 -4.53 16.69
N GLU A 201 3.53 -4.66 16.85
CA GLU A 201 4.20 -5.24 18.01
C GLU A 201 5.29 -4.28 18.51
N ASN A 202 5.19 -3.83 19.76
CA ASN A 202 6.15 -2.91 20.38
C ASN A 202 6.44 -1.65 19.51
N GLY A 203 5.40 -1.10 18.88
CA GLY A 203 5.51 0.10 18.04
C GLY A 203 6.04 -0.16 16.61
N ARG A 204 6.34 -1.41 16.22
CA ARG A 204 6.78 -1.79 14.88
C ARG A 204 5.69 -2.60 14.17
N LEU A 205 5.69 -2.54 12.85
CA LEU A 205 4.84 -3.39 12.00
C LEU A 205 5.65 -4.61 11.56
N ILE A 206 5.30 -5.78 12.11
CA ILE A 206 6.01 -7.04 11.89
C ILE A 206 5.14 -7.97 11.05
N ALA A 207 5.69 -8.57 10.00
CA ALA A 207 4.99 -9.58 9.22
C ALA A 207 4.54 -10.74 10.13
N THR A 208 3.28 -11.13 10.05
CA THR A 208 2.70 -12.09 10.97
C THR A 208 2.04 -13.26 10.26
N LYS A 209 2.07 -14.44 10.89
CA LYS A 209 1.43 -15.64 10.36
C LYS A 209 -0.01 -15.75 10.87
N ILE A 210 -0.91 -16.09 9.95
CA ILE A 210 -2.28 -16.51 10.24
C ILE A 210 -2.39 -17.97 9.77
N ASN A 211 -2.81 -18.87 10.66
CA ASN A 211 -2.87 -20.31 10.40
C ASN A 211 -1.54 -20.89 9.86
N GLY A 212 -0.41 -20.41 10.41
CA GLY A 212 0.92 -20.91 10.08
C GLY A 212 1.56 -20.36 8.81
N LYS A 213 0.86 -19.50 8.07
CA LYS A 213 1.32 -18.91 6.80
C LYS A 213 1.36 -17.39 6.88
N PHE A 214 2.29 -16.77 6.16
CA PHE A 214 2.24 -15.33 5.84
C PHE A 214 1.26 -15.11 4.70
N TRP A 215 0.62 -13.94 4.67
CA TRP A 215 -0.41 -13.59 3.70
C TRP A 215 -0.10 -12.24 3.04
N MET A 216 -0.49 -12.11 1.78
CA MET A 216 -0.28 -10.90 0.98
C MET A 216 -1.49 -10.66 0.08
N TYR A 217 -1.96 -9.42 0.06
CA TYR A 217 -2.88 -8.91 -0.96
C TYR A 217 -2.05 -8.32 -2.09
N TRP A 218 -2.44 -8.58 -3.35
CA TRP A 218 -1.70 -8.13 -4.50
C TRP A 218 -2.60 -7.92 -5.72
N GLY A 219 -2.12 -7.19 -6.72
CA GLY A 219 -2.83 -6.93 -7.97
C GLY A 219 -2.90 -5.45 -8.28
N GLU A 220 -3.56 -5.09 -9.36
CA GLU A 220 -3.76 -3.72 -9.80
C GLU A 220 -5.26 -3.42 -9.99
N ARG A 221 -5.96 -4.18 -10.85
CA ARG A 221 -7.39 -4.00 -11.07
C ARG A 221 -8.25 -4.70 -10.03
N PHE A 222 -7.84 -5.89 -9.66
CA PHE A 222 -8.48 -6.72 -8.65
C PHE A 222 -7.52 -6.96 -7.51
N VAL A 223 -8.05 -7.11 -6.30
CA VAL A 223 -7.27 -7.61 -5.17
C VAL A 223 -7.30 -9.12 -5.18
N ASN A 224 -6.14 -9.72 -5.34
CA ASN A 224 -5.90 -11.15 -5.19
C ASN A 224 -5.22 -11.42 -3.87
N VAL A 225 -5.17 -12.70 -3.46
CA VAL A 225 -4.53 -13.14 -2.21
C VAL A 225 -3.49 -14.20 -2.51
N ALA A 226 -2.37 -14.14 -1.82
CA ALA A 226 -1.33 -15.16 -1.86
C ALA A 226 -0.84 -15.49 -0.44
N TRP A 227 -0.26 -16.67 -0.27
CA TRP A 227 0.38 -17.08 0.98
C TRP A 227 1.83 -17.49 0.75
N SER A 228 2.63 -17.43 1.82
CA SER A 228 4.04 -17.80 1.83
C SER A 228 4.45 -18.44 3.16
N GLU A 229 5.49 -19.26 3.15
CA GLU A 229 6.13 -19.79 4.36
C GLU A 229 7.35 -18.95 4.78
N ASN A 230 7.97 -18.20 3.82
CA ASN A 230 9.26 -17.54 3.98
C ASN A 230 9.27 -16.04 3.59
N LEU A 231 8.12 -15.46 3.19
CA LEU A 231 7.96 -14.06 2.74
C LEU A 231 8.62 -13.72 1.38
N VAL A 232 9.22 -14.69 0.71
CA VAL A 232 9.93 -14.52 -0.56
C VAL A 232 9.19 -15.22 -1.70
N ASP A 233 8.91 -16.51 -1.52
CA ASP A 233 8.19 -17.34 -2.48
C ASP A 233 6.72 -17.37 -2.10
N TRP A 234 5.85 -16.95 -3.01
CA TRP A 234 4.42 -16.78 -2.77
C TRP A 234 3.59 -17.69 -3.68
N THR A 235 2.52 -18.23 -3.13
CA THR A 235 1.56 -19.06 -3.87
C THR A 235 0.22 -18.31 -3.94
N PRO A 236 -0.23 -17.86 -5.13
CA PRO A 236 -1.53 -17.23 -5.27
C PRO A 236 -2.66 -18.22 -5.03
N LEU A 237 -3.75 -17.73 -4.42
CA LEU A 237 -4.98 -18.52 -4.27
C LEU A 237 -5.73 -18.60 -5.59
N LEU A 238 -6.32 -19.77 -5.82
CA LEU A 238 -7.13 -20.05 -7.00
C LEU A 238 -8.58 -20.30 -6.60
N ASP A 239 -9.49 -19.98 -7.51
CA ASP A 239 -10.90 -20.33 -7.40
C ASP A 239 -11.15 -21.81 -7.75
N ASP A 240 -12.42 -22.26 -7.70
CA ASP A 240 -12.82 -23.62 -8.02
C ASP A 240 -12.56 -24.01 -9.50
N LYS A 241 -12.28 -23.03 -10.38
CA LYS A 241 -11.94 -23.24 -11.77
C LYS A 241 -10.44 -23.28 -12.03
N GLY A 242 -9.65 -23.05 -10.98
CA GLY A 242 -8.20 -22.95 -11.05
C GLY A 242 -7.70 -21.61 -11.60
N GLU A 243 -8.53 -20.56 -11.62
CA GLU A 243 -8.13 -19.19 -11.97
C GLU A 243 -7.80 -18.39 -10.71
N LEU A 244 -7.12 -17.23 -10.85
CA LEU A 244 -6.79 -16.37 -9.72
C LEU A 244 -8.05 -15.96 -8.95
N LEU A 245 -8.04 -16.16 -7.64
CA LEU A 245 -9.13 -15.74 -6.77
C LEU A 245 -9.14 -14.23 -6.62
N ASN A 246 -10.15 -13.57 -7.18
CA ASN A 246 -10.40 -12.14 -7.00
C ASN A 246 -11.19 -11.91 -5.71
N SER A 247 -10.51 -11.54 -4.62
CA SER A 247 -11.14 -11.31 -3.33
C SER A 247 -11.85 -9.95 -3.24
N MET A 248 -11.44 -8.97 -4.05
CA MET A 248 -12.11 -7.66 -4.16
C MET A 248 -11.98 -7.13 -5.59
N ALA A 249 -13.05 -6.50 -6.09
CA ALA A 249 -13.16 -5.97 -7.44
C ALA A 249 -13.61 -4.50 -7.45
N PRO A 250 -13.41 -3.75 -8.54
CA PRO A 250 -13.97 -2.40 -8.72
C PRO A 250 -15.49 -2.35 -8.52
N ARG A 251 -16.04 -1.17 -8.15
CA ARG A 251 -17.49 -0.93 -7.96
C ARG A 251 -17.96 0.18 -8.88
N GLU A 252 -18.90 -0.12 -9.75
CA GLU A 252 -19.56 0.88 -10.59
C GLU A 252 -20.13 2.03 -9.75
N GLY A 253 -19.93 3.27 -10.20
CA GLY A 253 -20.43 4.49 -9.55
C GLY A 253 -19.70 4.88 -8.25
N GLN A 254 -18.62 4.18 -7.88
CA GLN A 254 -17.83 4.47 -6.69
C GLN A 254 -16.44 5.01 -7.06
N PHE A 255 -15.71 5.56 -6.07
CA PHE A 255 -14.38 6.11 -6.28
C PHE A 255 -13.36 5.08 -6.80
N ASP A 256 -13.64 3.81 -6.63
CA ASP A 256 -12.83 2.66 -7.03
C ASP A 256 -13.45 1.89 -8.21
N SER A 257 -14.07 2.62 -9.14
CA SER A 257 -14.83 2.02 -10.25
C SER A 257 -13.97 1.45 -11.38
N PHE A 258 -12.70 1.86 -11.50
CA PHE A 258 -11.78 1.33 -12.50
C PHE A 258 -10.86 0.24 -11.95
N LEU A 259 -10.23 0.48 -10.80
CA LEU A 259 -9.31 -0.47 -10.15
C LEU A 259 -9.31 -0.36 -8.63
N THR A 260 -8.81 -1.42 -8.00
CA THR A 260 -8.58 -1.53 -6.54
C THR A 260 -7.18 -2.09 -6.32
N GLU A 261 -6.19 -1.23 -6.10
CA GLU A 261 -4.78 -1.62 -6.01
C GLU A 261 -4.30 -1.61 -4.55
N PRO A 262 -3.74 -2.71 -3.99
CA PRO A 262 -3.24 -2.73 -2.63
C PRO A 262 -2.21 -1.63 -2.36
N GLY A 263 -2.33 -1.01 -1.19
CA GLY A 263 -1.47 0.08 -0.74
C GLY A 263 -0.34 -0.40 0.18
N PRO A 264 -0.16 0.20 1.37
CA PRO A 264 0.85 -0.19 2.35
C PRO A 264 0.58 -1.60 2.91
N PRO A 265 1.49 -2.16 3.72
CA PRO A 265 1.27 -3.42 4.41
C PRO A 265 -0.07 -3.47 5.13
N ALA A 266 -0.83 -4.57 4.96
CA ALA A 266 -2.16 -4.75 5.54
C ALA A 266 -2.08 -5.01 7.05
N LEU A 267 -2.92 -4.34 7.83
CA LEU A 267 -2.82 -4.33 9.29
C LEU A 267 -3.78 -5.35 9.91
N LEU A 268 -3.26 -6.38 10.58
CA LEU A 268 -4.05 -7.30 11.40
C LEU A 268 -4.43 -6.61 12.72
N THR A 269 -5.75 -6.56 12.97
CA THR A 269 -6.37 -6.02 14.19
C THR A 269 -7.29 -7.06 14.85
N GLU A 270 -7.93 -6.71 15.96
CA GLU A 270 -8.92 -7.58 16.61
C GLU A 270 -10.21 -7.73 15.78
N GLU A 271 -10.55 -6.68 15.01
CA GLU A 271 -11.75 -6.63 14.15
C GLU A 271 -11.55 -7.39 12.82
N GLY A 272 -10.32 -7.54 12.36
CA GLY A 272 -9.98 -8.17 11.08
C GLY A 272 -8.68 -7.66 10.50
N ILE A 273 -8.46 -7.93 9.22
CA ILE A 273 -7.31 -7.42 8.47
C ILE A 273 -7.75 -6.18 7.70
N ILE A 274 -7.19 -5.02 8.03
CA ILE A 274 -7.43 -3.77 7.31
C ILE A 274 -6.46 -3.71 6.14
N LEU A 275 -6.97 -3.81 4.92
CA LEU A 275 -6.26 -3.52 3.70
C LEU A 275 -6.49 -2.05 3.34
N PHE A 276 -5.45 -1.25 3.35
CA PHE A 276 -5.44 0.06 2.70
C PHE A 276 -5.23 -0.15 1.20
N TYR A 277 -6.04 0.50 0.36
CA TYR A 277 -5.94 0.34 -1.08
C TYR A 277 -6.14 1.65 -1.83
N ASN A 278 -5.64 1.70 -3.03
CA ASN A 278 -5.80 2.79 -3.98
C ASN A 278 -6.96 2.46 -4.91
N GLY A 279 -8.01 3.27 -4.90
CA GLY A 279 -9.12 3.19 -5.83
C GLY A 279 -8.95 4.24 -6.92
N LYS A 280 -9.02 3.84 -8.20
CA LYS A 280 -9.09 4.77 -9.32
C LYS A 280 -10.53 4.89 -9.81
N ASN A 281 -11.01 6.13 -9.93
CA ASN A 281 -12.29 6.42 -10.58
C ASN A 281 -12.18 6.16 -12.09
N ASP A 282 -13.20 5.54 -12.67
CA ASP A 282 -13.23 5.26 -14.11
C ASP A 282 -13.21 6.56 -14.95
N GLU A 283 -12.78 6.45 -16.20
CA GLU A 283 -12.79 7.55 -17.16
C GLU A 283 -14.04 7.55 -18.05
N GLY A 284 -14.80 6.44 -18.01
CA GLY A 284 -16.02 6.20 -18.81
C GLY A 284 -17.31 6.30 -18.00
N ASP A 285 -18.29 5.49 -18.40
CA ASP A 285 -19.65 5.54 -17.87
C ASP A 285 -19.81 4.90 -16.47
N LEU A 286 -18.80 4.12 -16.04
CA LEU A 286 -18.80 3.48 -14.73
C LEU A 286 -18.28 4.41 -13.61
N ALA A 287 -17.83 5.63 -13.97
CA ALA A 287 -17.25 6.58 -13.03
C ALA A 287 -18.26 7.05 -11.96
N SER A 288 -17.76 7.28 -10.74
CA SER A 288 -18.45 8.10 -9.76
C SER A 288 -18.55 9.54 -10.25
N SER A 289 -19.71 10.17 -10.03
CA SER A 289 -19.89 11.60 -10.30
C SER A 289 -19.37 12.52 -9.18
N GLU A 290 -19.02 11.98 -8.03
CA GLU A 290 -18.62 12.75 -6.84
C GLU A 290 -17.16 13.19 -6.85
N ILE A 291 -16.32 12.50 -7.63
CA ILE A 291 -14.90 12.83 -7.79
C ILE A 291 -14.51 12.88 -9.27
N PRO A 292 -13.50 13.66 -9.66
CA PRO A 292 -13.06 13.74 -11.04
C PRO A 292 -12.71 12.36 -11.62
N ARG A 293 -12.95 12.19 -12.92
CA ARG A 293 -12.59 10.98 -13.66
C ARG A 293 -11.08 10.76 -13.64
N GLY A 294 -10.66 9.51 -13.59
CA GLY A 294 -9.24 9.14 -13.55
C GLY A 294 -8.54 9.33 -12.20
N THR A 295 -9.18 10.02 -11.23
CA THR A 295 -8.56 10.33 -9.93
C THR A 295 -8.32 9.09 -9.09
N TYR A 296 -7.14 9.02 -8.46
CA TYR A 296 -6.78 8.02 -7.45
C TYR A 296 -7.01 8.54 -6.04
N CYS A 297 -7.78 7.79 -5.25
CA CYS A 297 -8.07 8.06 -3.85
C CYS A 297 -7.77 6.84 -2.98
N GLY A 298 -7.44 7.05 -1.71
CA GLY A 298 -7.22 5.96 -0.75
C GLY A 298 -8.50 5.50 -0.07
N GLY A 299 -8.70 4.17 -0.02
CA GLY A 299 -9.77 3.49 0.69
C GLY A 299 -9.25 2.45 1.68
N GLN A 300 -10.16 1.88 2.47
CA GLN A 300 -9.87 0.75 3.36
C GLN A 300 -10.90 -0.36 3.15
N ALA A 301 -10.42 -1.60 3.16
CA ALA A 301 -11.22 -2.80 3.12
C ALA A 301 -10.90 -3.69 4.33
N LEU A 302 -11.91 -4.39 4.84
CA LEU A 302 -11.80 -5.32 5.96
C LEU A 302 -11.92 -6.76 5.45
N PHE A 303 -10.96 -7.57 5.83
CA PHE A 303 -10.97 -9.01 5.59
C PHE A 303 -11.03 -9.76 6.93
N ASP A 304 -11.49 -11.00 6.90
CA ASP A 304 -11.59 -11.85 8.10
C ASP A 304 -10.20 -12.14 8.68
N LYS A 305 -10.07 -12.04 10.00
CA LYS A 305 -8.77 -12.22 10.67
C LYS A 305 -8.25 -13.65 10.65
N ASP A 306 -9.15 -14.65 10.51
CA ASP A 306 -8.84 -16.07 10.52
C ASP A 306 -8.83 -16.65 9.09
N ASP A 307 -9.49 -15.99 8.14
CA ASP A 307 -9.50 -16.33 6.71
C ASP A 307 -9.18 -15.10 5.85
N PRO A 308 -7.90 -14.83 5.56
CA PRO A 308 -7.48 -13.64 4.83
C PRO A 308 -8.04 -13.50 3.42
N ALA A 309 -8.57 -14.56 2.82
CA ALA A 309 -9.23 -14.49 1.51
C ALA A 309 -10.68 -14.00 1.58
N LYS A 310 -11.29 -14.03 2.77
CA LYS A 310 -12.69 -13.69 2.96
C LYS A 310 -12.85 -12.19 3.17
N PHE A 311 -13.33 -11.52 2.12
CA PHE A 311 -13.75 -10.13 2.17
C PHE A 311 -14.98 -9.96 3.07
N ILE A 312 -15.00 -8.93 3.92
CA ILE A 312 -16.11 -8.59 4.82
C ILE A 312 -16.83 -7.34 4.31
N GLN A 313 -16.11 -6.21 4.22
CA GLN A 313 -16.66 -4.92 3.82
C GLN A 313 -15.56 -3.95 3.41
N ARG A 314 -15.90 -2.83 2.80
CA ARG A 314 -14.99 -1.70 2.52
C ARG A 314 -15.71 -0.37 2.67
N MET A 315 -14.94 0.70 2.79
CA MET A 315 -15.46 2.06 2.84
C MET A 315 -16.21 2.40 1.54
N ASP A 316 -17.34 3.10 1.65
CA ASP A 316 -18.08 3.60 0.48
C ASP A 316 -17.48 4.90 -0.05
N THR A 317 -16.92 5.72 0.84
CA THR A 317 -16.23 6.95 0.49
C THR A 317 -14.74 6.83 0.80
N PRO A 318 -13.85 7.41 -0.03
CA PRO A 318 -12.43 7.41 0.26
C PRO A 318 -12.11 8.25 1.50
N PHE A 319 -11.05 7.89 2.25
CA PHE A 319 -10.61 8.67 3.41
C PHE A 319 -9.55 9.73 3.05
N ILE A 320 -8.95 9.63 1.86
CA ILE A 320 -8.00 10.59 1.31
C ILE A 320 -8.17 10.68 -0.21
N CYS A 321 -8.28 11.90 -0.72
CA CYS A 321 -8.31 12.21 -2.16
C CYS A 321 -7.45 13.45 -2.44
N PRO A 322 -7.06 13.70 -3.71
CA PRO A 322 -6.33 14.89 -4.08
C PRO A 322 -7.10 16.18 -3.79
N ASP A 323 -6.49 17.11 -3.05
CA ASP A 323 -7.01 18.44 -2.75
C ASP A 323 -5.90 19.51 -2.66
N LEU A 324 -4.61 19.09 -2.81
CA LEU A 324 -3.46 19.98 -2.80
C LEU A 324 -2.86 20.15 -4.22
N PRO A 325 -2.25 21.30 -4.55
CA PRO A 325 -1.75 21.57 -5.89
C PRO A 325 -0.74 20.52 -6.42
N HIS A 326 0.14 20.00 -5.59
CA HIS A 326 1.13 18.99 -5.98
C HIS A 326 0.54 17.60 -6.23
N GLU A 327 -0.70 17.36 -5.84
CA GLU A 327 -1.41 16.09 -6.06
C GLU A 327 -2.08 16.02 -7.44
N VAL A 328 -2.11 17.15 -8.16
CA VAL A 328 -2.63 17.29 -9.53
C VAL A 328 -1.59 17.85 -10.50
N THR A 329 -0.31 17.94 -10.06
CA THR A 329 0.79 18.50 -10.85
C THR A 329 1.94 17.51 -10.91
N GLY A 330 2.14 16.87 -12.06
CA GLY A 330 3.17 15.85 -12.26
C GLY A 330 2.97 15.09 -13.55
N GLN A 331 3.40 13.84 -13.58
CA GLN A 331 3.18 12.95 -14.71
C GLN A 331 1.69 12.58 -14.86
N TYR A 332 1.00 12.39 -13.73
CA TYR A 332 -0.41 12.02 -13.69
C TYR A 332 -1.29 13.19 -13.23
N LYS A 333 -1.96 13.85 -14.18
CA LYS A 333 -2.66 15.12 -13.96
C LYS A 333 -4.11 15.01 -13.52
N ASP A 334 -4.69 13.81 -13.56
CA ASP A 334 -6.08 13.57 -13.14
C ASP A 334 -6.24 13.54 -11.61
N GLY A 335 -5.11 13.67 -10.89
CA GLY A 335 -5.04 13.71 -9.45
C GLY A 335 -4.74 12.36 -8.82
N THR A 336 -3.73 12.34 -7.92
CA THR A 336 -3.29 11.09 -7.28
C THR A 336 -2.89 11.33 -5.83
N THR A 337 -3.50 10.52 -4.95
CA THR A 337 -3.01 10.21 -3.60
C THR A 337 -2.79 8.70 -3.51
N PHE A 338 -1.63 8.23 -4.01
CA PHE A 338 -1.30 6.81 -4.07
C PHE A 338 -0.65 6.36 -2.74
N ILE A 339 -1.47 5.84 -1.82
CA ILE A 339 -1.02 5.44 -0.48
C ILE A 339 -0.16 4.17 -0.55
N GLU A 340 1.04 4.19 0.10
CA GLU A 340 1.97 3.07 -0.02
C GLU A 340 2.82 2.79 1.24
N GLY A 341 3.15 3.81 2.04
CA GLY A 341 3.96 3.66 3.24
C GLY A 341 3.19 3.94 4.52
N LEU A 342 3.01 2.95 5.41
CA LEU A 342 2.34 3.12 6.70
C LEU A 342 3.28 2.70 7.83
N VAL A 343 3.46 3.56 8.83
CA VAL A 343 4.24 3.26 10.04
C VAL A 343 3.59 3.84 11.29
N TRP A 344 3.83 3.18 12.42
CA TRP A 344 3.59 3.73 13.76
C TRP A 344 4.89 4.26 14.33
N PHE A 345 4.98 5.55 14.62
CA PHE A 345 6.19 6.18 15.08
C PHE A 345 5.87 7.32 16.07
N LYS A 346 6.52 7.34 17.23
CA LYS A 346 6.31 8.36 18.28
C LYS A 346 4.83 8.57 18.62
N ASP A 347 4.12 7.45 18.83
CA ASP A 347 2.71 7.41 19.21
C ASP A 347 1.73 8.01 18.20
N GLN A 348 2.11 8.05 16.91
CA GLN A 348 1.31 8.51 15.79
C GLN A 348 1.42 7.57 14.58
N TRP A 349 0.38 7.53 13.74
CA TRP A 349 0.43 6.93 12.43
C TRP A 349 0.92 7.94 11.40
N PHE A 350 1.91 7.53 10.63
CA PHE A 350 2.40 8.24 9.45
C PHE A 350 2.01 7.43 8.22
N LEU A 351 1.27 8.02 7.30
CA LEU A 351 0.90 7.42 6.02
C LEU A 351 1.47 8.27 4.89
N TYR A 352 2.45 7.71 4.20
CA TYR A 352 3.10 8.33 3.05
C TYR A 352 2.45 7.86 1.76
N TYR A 353 2.35 8.78 0.78
CA TYR A 353 1.70 8.53 -0.49
C TYR A 353 2.43 9.21 -1.65
N GLY A 354 2.33 8.62 -2.85
CA GLY A 354 2.75 9.24 -4.10
C GLY A 354 1.72 10.28 -4.54
N THR A 355 2.20 11.40 -5.07
CA THR A 355 1.35 12.49 -5.58
C THR A 355 1.61 12.71 -7.06
N ALA A 356 0.60 12.57 -7.91
CA ALA A 356 0.65 12.81 -9.36
C ALA A 356 1.87 12.15 -10.04
N ASP A 357 2.34 10.98 -9.55
CA ASP A 357 3.54 10.26 -9.98
C ASP A 357 4.80 11.14 -10.02
N SER A 358 4.97 12.04 -9.05
CA SER A 358 6.07 13.02 -9.08
C SER A 358 6.68 13.37 -7.74
N MET A 359 5.92 13.32 -6.63
CA MET A 359 6.39 13.73 -5.31
C MET A 359 5.85 12.79 -4.24
N VAL A 360 6.32 12.97 -3.00
CA VAL A 360 5.82 12.25 -1.83
C VAL A 360 5.06 13.18 -0.91
N GLY A 361 3.84 12.81 -0.58
CA GLY A 361 3.03 13.43 0.45
C GLY A 361 2.98 12.62 1.75
N LEU A 362 2.49 13.25 2.82
CA LEU A 362 2.34 12.69 4.15
C LEU A 362 0.98 13.04 4.74
N THR A 363 0.32 12.06 5.34
CA THR A 363 -0.75 12.29 6.31
C THR A 363 -0.38 11.70 7.66
N VAL A 364 -0.89 12.29 8.72
CA VAL A 364 -0.66 11.84 10.11
C VAL A 364 -1.97 11.67 10.87
N LYS A 365 -1.95 10.76 11.84
CA LYS A 365 -3.07 10.53 12.74
C LYS A 365 -2.56 10.29 14.14
#